data_1ef2ec5003de6939c6dabcb2004a9967
#
_entry.id   1ef2ec5003de6939c6dabcb2004a9967
#
_cell.length_a   1.000
_cell.length_b   1.000
_cell.length_c   1.000
_cell.angle_alpha   90.00
_cell.angle_beta   90.00
_cell.angle_gamma   90.00
#
_symmetry.space_group_name_H-M   'P 1'
#
loop_
_entity.id
_entity.type
_entity.pdbx_description
1 polymer ?
#
loop_
_entity_poly.entity_id
_entity_poly.type
_entity_poly.pdbx_seq_one_letter_code
_entity_poly.pdbx_strand_id
1 'polypeptide(L)'
;MLHFMPDSGLRMELVFKLKRVNENNYEKGNNYMEKLRKEIETYLPFNEQEEQDQRQFLRLLEHMPDLLTRENDVAHITVSAWIVNLDRTKVLMAYHNIYQSWAWLGGHADGNPDVRQVIRKEIEEESGLTDIRFLTDDIFSLESLTVDGHEKRGTYISSHLHLNLTFLLEADEHLPLRIKPDENSQIGWINISEIAEKSTEKWFVDRIYFKLCQKVLRDFPPREYYKAYEDRYKTIHQKGASWFSNTPTPIVMELLEKYGISLSSPILEIGCGEGRDAKALLEKGYCLKATDVSPEAISYCKAAFPEHISNFQTLDCLKDHHPFSYTFIYSVAVIHMLVPSKDRTDFYQFIYQHLTENGLSLICTMGDGKTDIRNAFRVEEREHSSGSIPVASTSCKMVSFSTFEKELKENHFTIIEKGLTESFPDFPILMYALVKK
;
A
#
# COMPACT_ATOMS: atom_id res chain seq x y z
N MET A 1 49.95 11.64 -53.64
CA MET A 1 49.47 10.24 -53.51
C MET A 1 49.48 9.87 -52.03
N LEU A 2 48.41 10.01 -51.33
CA LEU A 2 48.23 9.56 -49.96
C LEU A 2 47.26 8.41 -49.99
N HIS A 3 47.73 7.21 -49.71
CA HIS A 3 46.94 5.99 -49.58
C HIS A 3 46.15 6.06 -48.28
N PHE A 4 44.85 6.13 -48.41
CA PHE A 4 43.93 5.79 -47.30
C PHE A 4 43.74 4.27 -47.31
N MET A 5 44.23 3.58 -46.31
CA MET A 5 43.81 2.21 -45.99
C MET A 5 42.55 2.28 -45.13
N PRO A 6 41.49 1.55 -45.44
CA PRO A 6 40.31 1.48 -44.56
C PRO A 6 40.58 0.49 -43.42
N ASP A 7 40.44 0.97 -42.22
CA ASP A 7 40.50 0.21 -40.98
C ASP A 7 39.34 -0.80 -40.89
N SER A 8 39.50 -1.96 -41.51
CA SER A 8 38.50 -3.03 -41.57
C SER A 8 38.27 -3.71 -40.21
N GLY A 9 39.21 -3.57 -39.26
CA GLY A 9 39.13 -4.16 -37.92
C GLY A 9 38.12 -3.45 -37.02
N LEU A 10 38.16 -2.12 -37.00
CA LEU A 10 37.21 -1.31 -36.18
C LEU A 10 35.74 -1.46 -36.62
N ARG A 11 35.51 -1.60 -37.92
CA ARG A 11 34.17 -1.83 -38.47
C ARG A 11 33.60 -3.20 -38.09
N MET A 12 34.44 -4.24 -38.11
CA MET A 12 34.02 -5.58 -37.69
C MET A 12 33.72 -5.65 -36.17
N GLU A 13 34.57 -5.04 -35.36
CA GLU A 13 34.34 -5.00 -33.90
C GLU A 13 33.06 -4.23 -33.51
N LEU A 14 32.78 -3.14 -34.21
CA LEU A 14 31.55 -2.38 -34.02
C LEU A 14 30.31 -3.19 -34.43
N VAL A 15 30.38 -3.91 -35.53
CA VAL A 15 29.30 -4.80 -36.03
C VAL A 15 29.09 -5.98 -35.07
N PHE A 16 30.16 -6.56 -34.51
CA PHE A 16 30.04 -7.63 -33.50
C PHE A 16 29.48 -7.11 -32.16
N LYS A 17 29.89 -5.90 -31.71
CA LYS A 17 29.32 -5.27 -30.54
C LYS A 17 27.81 -4.95 -30.72
N LEU A 18 27.45 -4.40 -31.88
CA LEU A 18 26.04 -4.11 -32.21
C LEU A 18 25.21 -5.39 -32.33
N LYS A 19 25.73 -6.47 -32.92
CA LYS A 19 25.04 -7.78 -32.93
C LYS A 19 24.86 -8.34 -31.52
N ARG A 20 25.90 -8.35 -30.67
CA ARG A 20 25.76 -8.82 -29.28
C ARG A 20 24.80 -7.96 -28.44
N VAL A 21 24.76 -6.64 -28.64
CA VAL A 21 23.81 -5.76 -27.98
C VAL A 21 22.37 -6.07 -28.45
N ASN A 22 22.19 -6.31 -29.76
CA ASN A 22 20.88 -6.69 -30.30
C ASN A 22 20.44 -8.09 -29.84
N GLU A 23 21.33 -9.07 -29.82
CA GLU A 23 21.03 -10.43 -29.32
C GLU A 23 20.68 -10.41 -27.83
N ASN A 24 21.44 -9.68 -27.00
CA ASN A 24 21.13 -9.51 -25.58
C ASN A 24 19.82 -8.75 -25.32
N ASN A 25 19.47 -7.77 -26.15
CA ASN A 25 18.20 -7.05 -26.06
C ASN A 25 17.02 -7.93 -26.52
N TYR A 26 17.22 -8.77 -27.54
CA TYR A 26 16.23 -9.71 -28.03
C TYR A 26 15.96 -10.84 -27.01
N GLU A 27 16.99 -11.40 -26.38
CA GLU A 27 16.84 -12.39 -25.31
C GLU A 27 16.17 -11.80 -24.06
N LYS A 28 16.52 -10.56 -23.67
CA LYS A 28 15.83 -9.86 -22.58
C LYS A 28 14.37 -9.57 -22.92
N GLY A 29 14.09 -9.09 -24.13
CA GLY A 29 12.71 -8.83 -24.59
C GLY A 29 11.84 -10.08 -24.55
N ASN A 30 12.36 -11.21 -25.03
CA ASN A 30 11.65 -12.50 -24.98
C ASN A 30 11.37 -12.94 -23.53
N ASN A 31 12.31 -12.76 -22.62
CA ASN A 31 12.12 -13.10 -21.19
C ASN A 31 11.05 -12.24 -20.53
N TYR A 32 10.97 -10.93 -20.86
CA TYR A 32 9.92 -10.05 -20.36
C TYR A 32 8.53 -10.40 -20.90
N MET A 33 8.43 -10.76 -22.19
CA MET A 33 7.16 -11.16 -22.82
C MET A 33 6.66 -12.49 -22.24
N GLU A 34 7.53 -13.46 -22.04
CA GLU A 34 7.20 -14.73 -21.37
C GLU A 34 6.73 -14.50 -19.93
N LYS A 35 7.41 -13.59 -19.21
CA LYS A 35 6.98 -13.21 -17.86
C LYS A 35 5.61 -12.55 -17.87
N LEU A 36 5.39 -11.58 -18.76
CA LEU A 36 4.11 -10.89 -18.90
C LEU A 36 2.99 -11.88 -19.27
N ARG A 37 3.22 -12.77 -20.21
CA ARG A 37 2.27 -13.84 -20.58
C ARG A 37 1.90 -14.66 -19.36
N LYS A 38 2.90 -15.12 -18.59
CA LYS A 38 2.67 -15.91 -17.38
C LYS A 38 1.89 -15.13 -16.31
N GLU A 39 2.17 -13.84 -16.13
CA GLU A 39 1.40 -13.00 -15.22
C GLU A 39 -0.07 -12.91 -15.65
N ILE A 40 -0.34 -12.73 -16.95
CA ILE A 40 -1.70 -12.72 -17.50
C ILE A 40 -2.36 -14.11 -17.34
N GLU A 41 -1.65 -15.22 -17.58
CA GLU A 41 -2.16 -16.58 -17.40
C GLU A 41 -2.57 -16.88 -15.95
N THR A 42 -1.80 -16.38 -14.99
CA THR A 42 -2.03 -16.58 -13.55
C THR A 42 -2.91 -15.50 -12.91
N TYR A 43 -3.28 -14.48 -13.66
CA TYR A 43 -4.16 -13.44 -13.20
C TYR A 43 -5.52 -13.99 -12.78
N LEU A 44 -6.03 -13.57 -11.62
CA LEU A 44 -7.34 -14.00 -11.11
C LEU A 44 -8.39 -12.93 -11.46
N PRO A 45 -9.25 -13.17 -12.44
CA PRO A 45 -10.28 -12.22 -12.84
C PRO A 45 -11.22 -11.86 -11.70
N PHE A 46 -11.55 -10.57 -11.58
CA PHE A 46 -12.48 -10.08 -10.59
C PHE A 46 -13.95 -10.35 -10.95
N ASN A 47 -14.25 -10.35 -12.24
CA ASN A 47 -15.60 -10.54 -12.78
C ASN A 47 -15.55 -11.19 -14.16
N GLU A 48 -16.73 -11.45 -14.73
CA GLU A 48 -16.87 -12.08 -16.07
C GLU A 48 -16.20 -11.23 -17.17
N GLN A 49 -16.23 -9.90 -17.07
CA GLN A 49 -15.56 -9.02 -18.05
C GLN A 49 -14.06 -9.32 -18.09
N GLU A 50 -13.38 -9.28 -16.94
CA GLU A 50 -11.94 -9.57 -16.88
C GLU A 50 -11.61 -11.00 -17.32
N GLU A 51 -12.50 -11.96 -17.08
CA GLU A 51 -12.32 -13.34 -17.54
C GLU A 51 -12.34 -13.43 -19.08
N GLN A 52 -13.25 -12.73 -19.73
CA GLN A 52 -13.31 -12.69 -21.18
C GLN A 52 -12.14 -11.91 -21.78
N ASP A 53 -11.80 -10.79 -21.16
CA ASP A 53 -10.67 -9.94 -21.57
C ASP A 53 -9.35 -10.72 -21.45
N GLN A 54 -9.12 -11.45 -20.34
CA GLN A 54 -7.96 -12.31 -20.14
C GLN A 54 -7.83 -13.36 -21.25
N ARG A 55 -8.93 -14.04 -21.61
CA ARG A 55 -8.95 -15.01 -22.70
C ARG A 55 -8.58 -14.37 -24.03
N GLN A 56 -9.04 -13.15 -24.27
CA GLN A 56 -8.70 -12.40 -25.49
C GLN A 56 -7.22 -12.00 -25.52
N PHE A 57 -6.66 -11.51 -24.42
CA PHE A 57 -5.24 -11.22 -24.28
C PHE A 57 -4.39 -12.44 -24.62
N LEU A 58 -4.65 -13.57 -23.99
CA LEU A 58 -3.87 -14.80 -24.18
C LEU A 58 -3.92 -15.28 -25.62
N ARG A 59 -5.10 -15.23 -26.25
CA ARG A 59 -5.28 -15.59 -27.65
C ARG A 59 -4.50 -14.67 -28.60
N LEU A 60 -4.52 -13.34 -28.35
CA LEU A 60 -3.81 -12.39 -29.19
C LEU A 60 -2.29 -12.50 -28.99
N LEU A 61 -1.81 -12.68 -27.75
CA LEU A 61 -0.41 -12.92 -27.45
C LEU A 61 0.16 -14.19 -28.12
N GLU A 62 -0.69 -15.20 -28.34
CA GLU A 62 -0.29 -16.42 -29.05
C GLU A 62 -0.12 -16.23 -30.55
N HIS A 63 -0.93 -15.32 -31.16
CA HIS A 63 -1.03 -15.21 -32.61
C HIS A 63 -0.42 -13.93 -33.19
N MET A 64 -0.12 -12.93 -32.36
CA MET A 64 0.37 -11.61 -32.77
C MET A 64 1.66 -11.25 -32.01
N PRO A 65 2.85 -11.38 -32.62
CA PRO A 65 4.12 -11.14 -31.94
C PRO A 65 4.47 -9.64 -31.71
N ASP A 66 3.78 -8.74 -32.41
CA ASP A 66 4.04 -7.29 -32.47
C ASP A 66 3.09 -6.45 -31.61
N LEU A 67 2.39 -7.05 -30.65
CA LEU A 67 1.41 -6.38 -29.77
C LEU A 67 2.02 -5.26 -28.89
N LEU A 68 3.35 -5.20 -28.75
CA LEU A 68 3.99 -4.12 -28.01
C LEU A 68 4.08 -2.81 -28.79
N THR A 69 3.85 -2.82 -30.10
CA THR A 69 4.04 -1.65 -30.95
C THR A 69 2.73 -1.19 -31.58
N ARG A 70 2.61 0.12 -31.84
CA ARG A 70 1.49 0.72 -32.58
C ARG A 70 1.55 0.43 -34.09
N GLU A 71 2.57 -0.30 -34.57
CA GLU A 71 2.62 -0.84 -35.92
C GLU A 71 1.55 -1.92 -36.13
N ASN A 72 1.15 -2.61 -35.06
CA ASN A 72 -0.03 -3.46 -35.05
C ASN A 72 -1.28 -2.57 -34.98
N ASP A 73 -1.97 -2.43 -36.13
CA ASP A 73 -3.16 -1.61 -36.30
C ASP A 73 -4.46 -2.29 -35.87
N VAL A 74 -4.40 -3.54 -35.42
CA VAL A 74 -5.56 -4.30 -34.90
C VAL A 74 -5.65 -4.22 -33.39
N ALA A 75 -4.52 -4.43 -32.71
CA ALA A 75 -4.45 -4.41 -31.25
C ALA A 75 -3.02 -4.14 -30.78
N HIS A 76 -2.85 -3.42 -29.68
CA HIS A 76 -1.55 -3.27 -29.04
C HIS A 76 -1.67 -3.04 -27.52
N ILE A 77 -0.56 -3.33 -26.81
CA ILE A 77 -0.52 -3.25 -25.35
C ILE A 77 -0.41 -1.78 -24.91
N THR A 78 -1.28 -1.41 -23.97
CA THR A 78 -1.25 -0.15 -23.25
C THR A 78 -1.16 -0.43 -21.74
N VAL A 79 -0.76 0.58 -21.00
CA VAL A 79 -0.67 0.53 -19.54
C VAL A 79 -1.41 1.71 -18.93
N SER A 80 -2.07 1.48 -17.79
CA SER A 80 -2.75 2.53 -17.04
C SER A 80 -2.42 2.43 -15.56
N ALA A 81 -2.43 3.58 -14.89
CA ALA A 81 -2.21 3.70 -13.47
C ALA A 81 -3.50 4.07 -12.75
N TRP A 82 -3.91 3.26 -11.80
CA TRP A 82 -4.87 3.64 -10.80
C TRP A 82 -4.11 4.09 -9.56
N ILE A 83 -3.92 5.42 -9.41
CA ILE A 83 -3.09 5.99 -8.35
C ILE A 83 -4.00 6.50 -7.26
N VAL A 84 -3.94 5.89 -6.08
CA VAL A 84 -4.69 6.33 -4.91
C VAL A 84 -3.82 7.20 -3.99
N ASN A 85 -4.45 8.12 -3.24
CA ASN A 85 -3.73 8.83 -2.17
C ASN A 85 -3.41 7.89 -1.00
N LEU A 86 -2.58 8.32 -0.07
CA LEU A 86 -2.16 7.50 1.07
C LEU A 86 -3.33 6.99 1.91
N ASP A 87 -4.44 7.73 1.94
CA ASP A 87 -5.68 7.33 2.62
C ASP A 87 -6.59 6.42 1.80
N ARG A 88 -6.30 6.26 0.49
CA ARG A 88 -7.10 5.47 -0.47
C ARG A 88 -8.54 5.93 -0.59
N THR A 89 -8.75 7.22 -0.42
CA THR A 89 -10.06 7.88 -0.55
C THR A 89 -10.19 8.68 -1.84
N LYS A 90 -9.07 8.99 -2.48
CA LYS A 90 -8.98 9.76 -3.71
C LYS A 90 -8.16 9.02 -4.77
N VAL A 91 -8.41 9.35 -6.02
CA VAL A 91 -7.66 8.87 -7.18
C VAL A 91 -7.09 10.06 -7.96
N LEU A 92 -5.83 9.96 -8.40
CA LEU A 92 -5.23 10.94 -9.27
C LEU A 92 -5.77 10.73 -10.70
N MET A 93 -6.34 11.78 -11.26
CA MET A 93 -6.88 11.77 -12.63
C MET A 93 -6.41 13.01 -13.38
N ALA A 94 -6.34 12.92 -14.71
CA ALA A 94 -6.04 14.01 -15.61
C ALA A 94 -7.25 14.33 -16.48
N TYR A 95 -7.48 15.62 -16.76
CA TYR A 95 -8.51 16.04 -17.73
C TYR A 95 -7.93 15.97 -19.14
N HIS A 96 -8.30 14.92 -19.87
CA HIS A 96 -7.75 14.60 -21.17
C HIS A 96 -8.34 15.49 -22.27
N ASN A 97 -7.47 16.15 -23.06
CA ASN A 97 -7.88 17.16 -24.05
C ASN A 97 -8.73 16.58 -25.21
N ILE A 98 -8.46 15.33 -25.63
CA ILE A 98 -9.20 14.70 -26.74
C ILE A 98 -10.57 14.22 -26.27
N TYR A 99 -10.64 13.53 -25.13
CA TYR A 99 -11.88 12.95 -24.60
C TYR A 99 -12.74 13.98 -23.85
N GLN A 100 -12.15 15.15 -23.49
CA GLN A 100 -12.79 16.19 -22.66
C GLN A 100 -13.42 15.61 -21.39
N SER A 101 -12.69 14.72 -20.75
CA SER A 101 -13.12 13.94 -19.60
C SER A 101 -11.96 13.74 -18.63
N TRP A 102 -12.30 13.57 -17.36
CA TRP A 102 -11.35 13.09 -16.37
C TRP A 102 -11.09 11.61 -16.59
N ALA A 103 -9.82 11.25 -16.75
CA ALA A 103 -9.35 9.91 -17.04
C ALA A 103 -8.14 9.55 -16.17
N TRP A 104 -7.88 8.25 -16.04
CA TRP A 104 -6.66 7.74 -15.45
C TRP A 104 -5.44 8.12 -16.29
N LEU A 105 -4.23 7.97 -15.71
CA LEU A 105 -2.98 8.20 -16.42
C LEU A 105 -2.53 6.90 -17.09
N GLY A 106 -1.88 7.03 -18.25
CA GLY A 106 -1.35 5.85 -18.94
C GLY A 106 -0.91 6.11 -20.36
N GLY A 107 -0.33 5.09 -20.99
CA GLY A 107 0.19 5.21 -22.35
C GLY A 107 0.45 3.88 -23.02
N HIS A 108 1.15 3.93 -24.14
CA HIS A 108 1.46 2.76 -24.96
C HIS A 108 2.79 2.13 -24.55
N ALA A 109 2.89 0.82 -24.73
CA ALA A 109 4.14 0.09 -24.47
C ALA A 109 5.27 0.53 -25.42
N ASP A 110 4.92 0.92 -26.66
CA ASP A 110 5.83 1.45 -27.68
C ASP A 110 7.12 0.63 -27.84
N GLY A 111 6.98 -0.69 -27.84
CA GLY A 111 8.07 -1.65 -27.99
C GLY A 111 8.83 -1.98 -26.70
N ASN A 112 8.49 -1.35 -25.58
CA ASN A 112 9.11 -1.68 -24.29
C ASN A 112 8.35 -2.81 -23.58
N PRO A 113 8.98 -3.98 -23.38
CA PRO A 113 8.32 -5.11 -22.74
C PRO A 113 8.25 -5.00 -21.21
N ASP A 114 8.98 -4.06 -20.59
CA ASP A 114 8.86 -3.74 -19.16
C ASP A 114 7.71 -2.76 -18.93
N VAL A 115 6.51 -3.30 -18.89
CA VAL A 115 5.26 -2.54 -18.70
C VAL A 115 5.24 -1.71 -17.40
N ARG A 116 6.01 -2.12 -16.37
CA ARG A 116 6.13 -1.36 -15.12
C ARG A 116 7.03 -0.16 -15.26
N GLN A 117 8.08 -0.26 -16.07
CA GLN A 117 8.90 0.89 -16.43
C GLN A 117 8.10 1.88 -17.29
N VAL A 118 7.29 1.37 -18.24
CA VAL A 118 6.43 2.22 -19.06
C VAL A 118 5.48 3.03 -18.20
N ILE A 119 4.73 2.40 -17.30
CA ILE A 119 3.76 3.13 -16.48
C ILE A 119 4.41 4.17 -15.55
N ARG A 120 5.61 3.88 -14.99
CA ARG A 120 6.33 4.89 -14.20
C ARG A 120 6.69 6.12 -15.02
N LYS A 121 7.15 5.90 -16.24
CA LYS A 121 7.50 6.98 -17.17
C LYS A 121 6.27 7.82 -17.55
N GLU A 122 5.16 7.18 -17.89
CA GLU A 122 3.90 7.88 -18.21
C GLU A 122 3.39 8.71 -17.03
N ILE A 123 3.42 8.17 -15.82
CA ILE A 123 3.05 8.92 -14.60
C ILE A 123 3.92 10.16 -14.43
N GLU A 124 5.24 10.03 -14.56
CA GLU A 124 6.17 11.17 -14.46
C GLU A 124 5.91 12.22 -15.56
N GLU A 125 5.69 11.78 -16.81
CA GLU A 125 5.43 12.69 -17.94
C GLU A 125 4.12 13.44 -17.78
N GLU A 126 3.02 12.76 -17.40
CA GLU A 126 1.68 13.34 -17.33
C GLU A 126 1.39 14.10 -16.03
N SER A 127 2.03 13.72 -14.91
CA SER A 127 1.72 14.28 -13.60
C SER A 127 2.90 14.97 -12.90
N GLY A 128 4.12 14.67 -13.30
CA GLY A 128 5.34 15.12 -12.63
C GLY A 128 5.68 14.33 -11.37
N LEU A 129 4.88 13.32 -10.98
CA LEU A 129 5.16 12.51 -9.81
C LEU A 129 6.28 11.51 -10.09
N THR A 130 7.27 11.48 -9.21
CA THR A 130 8.39 10.51 -9.21
C THR A 130 8.38 9.65 -7.95
N ASP A 131 7.88 10.17 -6.84
CA ASP A 131 7.71 9.42 -5.59
C ASP A 131 6.36 8.71 -5.59
N ILE A 132 6.34 7.55 -6.22
CA ILE A 132 5.17 6.67 -6.37
C ILE A 132 5.53 5.25 -5.95
N ARG A 133 4.58 4.57 -5.32
CA ARG A 133 4.77 3.18 -4.84
C ARG A 133 3.71 2.27 -5.41
N PHE A 134 4.10 1.10 -5.93
CA PHE A 134 3.15 0.04 -6.24
C PHE A 134 2.56 -0.52 -4.94
N LEU A 135 1.23 -0.60 -4.85
CA LEU A 135 0.55 -1.29 -3.75
C LEU A 135 0.59 -2.81 -3.89
N THR A 136 0.70 -3.29 -5.12
CA THR A 136 0.96 -4.69 -5.47
C THR A 136 1.87 -4.73 -6.70
N ASP A 137 2.76 -5.73 -6.74
CA ASP A 137 3.59 -5.99 -7.92
C ASP A 137 2.82 -6.69 -9.05
N ASP A 138 1.66 -7.23 -8.76
CA ASP A 138 0.81 -7.92 -9.72
C ASP A 138 0.03 -6.93 -10.62
N ILE A 139 -0.41 -7.42 -11.77
CA ILE A 139 -1.40 -6.72 -12.61
C ILE A 139 -2.67 -6.56 -11.77
N PHE A 140 -3.07 -5.32 -11.55
CA PHE A 140 -4.25 -5.01 -10.73
C PHE A 140 -5.55 -5.25 -11.50
N SER A 141 -5.56 -4.89 -12.79
CA SER A 141 -6.72 -5.10 -13.67
C SER A 141 -6.27 -5.22 -15.11
N LEU A 142 -7.06 -5.88 -15.94
CA LEU A 142 -6.83 -5.95 -17.37
C LEU A 142 -8.14 -5.71 -18.12
N GLU A 143 -8.05 -4.98 -19.25
CA GLU A 143 -9.19 -4.56 -20.04
C GLU A 143 -8.87 -4.58 -21.53
N SER A 144 -9.77 -5.13 -22.34
CA SER A 144 -9.77 -4.94 -23.78
C SER A 144 -10.61 -3.73 -24.13
N LEU A 145 -9.96 -2.60 -24.43
CA LEU A 145 -10.61 -1.32 -24.68
C LEU A 145 -10.71 -1.05 -26.18
N THR A 146 -11.87 -0.63 -26.64
CA THR A 146 -12.06 -0.21 -28.03
C THR A 146 -11.63 1.24 -28.20
N VAL A 147 -10.88 1.49 -29.27
CA VAL A 147 -10.54 2.85 -29.73
C VAL A 147 -11.22 3.09 -31.05
N ASP A 148 -12.07 4.10 -31.09
CA ASP A 148 -12.75 4.50 -32.33
C ASP A 148 -11.75 5.11 -33.32
N GLY A 149 -12.04 4.95 -34.62
CA GLY A 149 -11.25 5.57 -35.68
C GLY A 149 -11.23 7.10 -35.52
N HIS A 150 -10.04 7.68 -35.58
CA HIS A 150 -9.84 9.12 -35.35
C HIS A 150 -8.72 9.70 -36.22
N GLU A 151 -8.69 11.01 -36.32
CA GLU A 151 -7.58 11.72 -36.96
C GLU A 151 -6.52 12.13 -35.92
N LYS A 152 -5.26 11.81 -36.20
CA LYS A 152 -4.11 12.23 -35.39
C LYS A 152 -3.04 12.83 -36.29
N ARG A 153 -2.73 14.13 -36.11
CA ARG A 153 -1.71 14.87 -36.87
C ARG A 153 -1.96 14.81 -38.41
N GLY A 154 -3.25 14.82 -38.82
CA GLY A 154 -3.65 14.78 -40.25
C GLY A 154 -3.62 13.40 -40.89
N THR A 155 -3.45 12.34 -40.12
CA THR A 155 -3.51 10.94 -40.58
C THR A 155 -4.69 10.24 -39.88
N TYR A 156 -5.51 9.54 -40.66
CA TYR A 156 -6.61 8.72 -40.12
C TYR A 156 -6.03 7.43 -39.52
N ILE A 157 -6.40 7.17 -38.27
CA ILE A 157 -6.10 5.94 -37.53
C ILE A 157 -7.37 5.10 -37.49
N SER A 158 -7.29 3.86 -37.91
CA SER A 158 -8.42 2.91 -37.88
C SER A 158 -8.81 2.54 -36.44
N SER A 159 -10.06 2.11 -36.26
CA SER A 159 -10.48 1.53 -34.96
C SER A 159 -9.66 0.28 -34.65
N HIS A 160 -9.23 0.18 -33.39
CA HIS A 160 -8.36 -0.89 -32.91
C HIS A 160 -8.61 -1.18 -31.44
N LEU A 161 -7.94 -2.17 -30.88
CA LEU A 161 -8.02 -2.54 -29.47
C LEU A 161 -6.78 -2.07 -28.70
N HIS A 162 -6.99 -1.47 -27.56
CA HIS A 162 -5.98 -1.35 -26.51
C HIS A 162 -6.10 -2.55 -25.57
N LEU A 163 -5.07 -3.37 -25.51
CA LEU A 163 -4.91 -4.42 -24.52
C LEU A 163 -4.29 -3.79 -23.29
N ASN A 164 -5.14 -3.29 -22.40
CA ASN A 164 -4.71 -2.43 -21.29
C ASN A 164 -4.41 -3.23 -20.03
N LEU A 165 -3.26 -2.94 -19.43
CA LEU A 165 -2.81 -3.48 -18.16
C LEU A 165 -2.82 -2.36 -17.12
N THR A 166 -3.69 -2.47 -16.11
CA THR A 166 -3.81 -1.48 -15.05
C THR A 166 -2.97 -1.89 -13.85
N PHE A 167 -2.19 -0.95 -13.33
CA PHE A 167 -1.41 -1.09 -12.11
C PHE A 167 -1.98 -0.22 -10.99
N LEU A 168 -1.95 -0.74 -9.75
CA LEU A 168 -2.37 -0.01 -8.57
C LEU A 168 -1.15 0.59 -7.86
N LEU A 169 -1.16 1.91 -7.73
CA LEU A 169 -0.10 2.66 -7.06
C LEU A 169 -0.68 3.57 -5.98
N GLU A 170 0.18 4.06 -5.11
CA GLU A 170 -0.15 5.13 -4.15
C GLU A 170 0.90 6.25 -4.22
N ALA A 171 0.45 7.48 -3.95
CA ALA A 171 1.31 8.64 -3.83
C ALA A 171 0.74 9.61 -2.79
N ASP A 172 1.61 10.48 -2.25
CA ASP A 172 1.18 11.57 -1.37
C ASP A 172 0.45 12.65 -2.19
N GLU A 173 -0.79 12.95 -1.81
CA GLU A 173 -1.62 13.96 -2.48
C GLU A 173 -1.12 15.41 -2.32
N HIS A 174 -0.17 15.65 -1.41
CA HIS A 174 0.44 16.96 -1.17
C HIS A 174 1.66 17.22 -2.07
N LEU A 175 2.13 16.22 -2.82
CA LEU A 175 3.21 16.40 -3.79
C LEU A 175 2.77 17.33 -4.94
N PRO A 176 3.69 18.16 -5.45
CA PRO A 176 3.36 19.07 -6.55
C PRO A 176 3.04 18.29 -7.83
N LEU A 177 1.95 18.68 -8.48
CA LEU A 177 1.51 18.13 -9.76
C LEU A 177 1.81 19.09 -10.90
N ARG A 178 2.08 18.55 -12.09
CA ARG A 178 2.20 19.32 -13.33
C ARG A 178 1.40 18.66 -14.44
N ILE A 179 0.83 19.45 -15.33
CA ILE A 179 0.14 18.95 -16.53
C ILE A 179 1.15 18.67 -17.66
N LYS A 180 0.74 17.81 -18.62
CA LYS A 180 1.36 17.62 -19.93
C LYS A 180 0.46 18.31 -20.96
N PRO A 181 0.76 19.59 -21.35
CA PRO A 181 -0.23 20.44 -22.05
C PRO A 181 -0.71 19.93 -23.41
N ASP A 182 0.05 19.06 -24.07
CA ASP A 182 -0.31 18.40 -25.32
C ASP A 182 -1.29 17.23 -25.13
N GLU A 183 -1.45 16.71 -23.91
CA GLU A 183 -2.34 15.59 -23.60
C GLU A 183 -3.44 15.97 -22.60
N ASN A 184 -3.12 16.74 -21.56
CA ASN A 184 -4.07 17.11 -20.52
C ASN A 184 -4.05 18.61 -20.20
N SER A 185 -5.19 19.15 -19.78
CA SER A 185 -5.32 20.56 -19.39
C SER A 185 -5.50 20.76 -17.89
N GLN A 186 -5.84 19.70 -17.14
CA GLN A 186 -5.94 19.71 -15.68
C GLN A 186 -5.47 18.37 -15.15
N ILE A 187 -4.98 18.36 -13.93
CA ILE A 187 -4.64 17.16 -13.16
C ILE A 187 -5.00 17.38 -11.70
N GLY A 188 -5.50 16.37 -11.02
CA GLY A 188 -5.84 16.51 -9.60
C GLY A 188 -6.38 15.25 -8.96
N TRP A 189 -6.47 15.32 -7.66
CA TRP A 189 -7.02 14.26 -6.82
C TRP A 189 -8.54 14.38 -6.74
N ILE A 190 -9.24 13.33 -7.15
CA ILE A 190 -10.70 13.25 -7.18
C ILE A 190 -11.15 12.23 -6.14
N ASN A 191 -12.12 12.59 -5.30
CA ASN A 191 -12.72 11.62 -4.37
C ASN A 191 -13.32 10.44 -5.15
N ILE A 192 -13.11 9.23 -4.66
CA ILE A 192 -13.65 8.01 -5.30
C ILE A 192 -15.16 8.12 -5.51
N SER A 193 -15.89 8.74 -4.59
CA SER A 193 -17.32 8.97 -4.70
C SER A 193 -17.74 9.97 -5.80
N GLU A 194 -16.82 10.84 -6.25
CA GLU A 194 -17.11 11.89 -7.23
C GLU A 194 -16.71 11.52 -8.68
N ILE A 195 -16.05 10.37 -8.87
CA ILE A 195 -15.55 9.96 -10.19
C ILE A 195 -16.68 9.93 -11.24
N ALA A 196 -17.85 9.42 -10.85
CA ALA A 196 -19.01 9.31 -11.74
C ALA A 196 -19.58 10.68 -12.18
N GLU A 197 -19.35 11.73 -11.41
CA GLU A 197 -19.78 13.11 -11.73
C GLU A 197 -18.72 13.85 -12.57
N LYS A 198 -17.45 13.51 -12.36
CA LYS A 198 -16.31 14.17 -13.01
C LYS A 198 -15.99 13.59 -14.40
N SER A 199 -16.08 12.28 -14.57
CA SER A 199 -15.85 11.65 -15.87
C SER A 199 -17.12 11.60 -16.71
N THR A 200 -17.02 12.09 -17.94
CA THR A 200 -18.14 12.09 -18.90
C THR A 200 -18.25 10.79 -19.69
N GLU A 201 -17.24 9.93 -19.61
CA GLU A 201 -17.17 8.64 -20.30
C GLU A 201 -17.94 7.56 -19.54
N LYS A 202 -19.26 7.56 -19.70
CA LYS A 202 -20.16 6.72 -18.91
C LYS A 202 -19.79 5.22 -18.93
N TRP A 203 -19.36 4.70 -20.08
CA TRP A 203 -18.97 3.29 -20.19
C TRP A 203 -17.73 2.99 -19.34
N PHE A 204 -16.72 3.89 -19.37
CA PHE A 204 -15.52 3.76 -18.53
C PHE A 204 -15.88 3.85 -17.05
N VAL A 205 -16.74 4.78 -16.66
CA VAL A 205 -17.22 4.89 -15.28
C VAL A 205 -17.86 3.58 -14.81
N ASP A 206 -18.85 3.10 -15.58
CA ASP A 206 -19.70 1.97 -15.19
C ASP A 206 -18.93 0.61 -15.24
N ARG A 207 -17.97 0.46 -16.15
CA ARG A 207 -17.32 -0.82 -16.42
C ARG A 207 -15.89 -0.90 -15.90
N ILE A 208 -15.18 0.22 -15.86
CA ILE A 208 -13.75 0.23 -15.49
C ILE A 208 -13.56 0.89 -14.13
N TYR A 209 -13.85 2.20 -13.99
CA TYR A 209 -13.53 2.93 -12.78
C TYR A 209 -14.27 2.40 -11.55
N PHE A 210 -15.57 2.06 -11.71
CA PHE A 210 -16.34 1.48 -10.62
C PHE A 210 -15.78 0.11 -10.18
N LYS A 211 -15.39 -0.74 -11.15
CA LYS A 211 -14.70 -2.02 -10.89
C LYS A 211 -13.40 -1.80 -10.12
N LEU A 212 -12.55 -0.85 -10.56
CA LEU A 212 -11.27 -0.55 -9.89
C LEU A 212 -11.50 -0.05 -8.46
N CYS A 213 -12.50 0.82 -8.24
CA CYS A 213 -12.89 1.26 -6.90
C CYS A 213 -13.31 0.07 -6.02
N GLN A 214 -14.13 -0.86 -6.55
CA GLN A 214 -14.54 -2.05 -5.81
C GLN A 214 -13.35 -2.96 -5.45
N LYS A 215 -12.41 -3.13 -6.36
CA LYS A 215 -11.18 -3.90 -6.10
C LYS A 215 -10.33 -3.23 -5.02
N VAL A 216 -10.17 -1.90 -5.07
CA VAL A 216 -9.47 -1.15 -4.02
C VAL A 216 -10.17 -1.34 -2.68
N LEU A 217 -11.48 -1.14 -2.61
CA LEU A 217 -12.23 -1.28 -1.36
C LEU A 217 -12.16 -2.71 -0.77
N ARG A 218 -12.11 -3.74 -1.64
CA ARG A 218 -12.00 -5.13 -1.21
C ARG A 218 -10.62 -5.47 -0.65
N ASP A 219 -9.55 -5.09 -1.37
CA ASP A 219 -8.20 -5.58 -1.12
C ASP A 219 -7.31 -4.56 -0.42
N PHE A 220 -7.59 -3.28 -0.62
CA PHE A 220 -6.84 -2.13 -0.09
C PHE A 220 -7.82 -1.08 0.46
N PRO A 221 -8.62 -1.40 1.48
CA PRO A 221 -9.61 -0.48 2.02
C PRO A 221 -8.94 0.83 2.49
N PRO A 222 -9.71 1.93 2.59
CA PRO A 222 -9.21 3.19 3.14
C PRO A 222 -8.46 2.99 4.45
N ARG A 223 -7.36 3.73 4.63
CA ARG A 223 -6.53 3.68 5.86
C ARG A 223 -7.20 4.41 7.03
N GLU A 224 -8.47 4.22 7.17
CA GLU A 224 -9.27 4.77 8.26
C GLU A 224 -9.53 3.72 9.35
N TYR A 225 -8.55 2.82 9.57
CA TYR A 225 -8.63 1.73 10.56
C TYR A 225 -9.03 2.22 11.95
N TYR A 226 -8.60 3.45 12.28
CA TYR A 226 -8.87 4.05 13.58
C TYR A 226 -10.31 4.59 13.72
N LYS A 227 -11.04 4.87 12.63
CA LYS A 227 -12.38 5.50 12.72
C LYS A 227 -13.35 4.70 13.58
N ALA A 228 -13.38 3.40 13.43
CA ALA A 228 -14.23 2.55 14.26
C ALA A 228 -13.81 2.59 15.74
N TYR A 229 -12.52 2.73 16.03
CA TYR A 229 -12.02 2.92 17.40
C TYR A 229 -12.29 4.34 17.88
N GLU A 230 -12.12 5.34 17.05
CA GLU A 230 -12.43 6.74 17.34
C GLU A 230 -13.91 6.91 17.74
N ASP A 231 -14.83 6.36 16.95
CA ASP A 231 -16.27 6.38 17.25
C ASP A 231 -16.61 5.59 18.54
N ARG A 232 -15.90 4.50 18.77
CA ARG A 232 -16.03 3.70 19.98
C ARG A 232 -15.57 4.48 21.21
N TYR A 233 -14.38 5.10 21.17
CA TYR A 233 -13.88 5.94 22.27
C TYR A 233 -14.86 7.09 22.55
N LYS A 234 -15.30 7.83 21.53
CA LYS A 234 -16.31 8.89 21.68
C LYS A 234 -17.57 8.40 22.39
N THR A 235 -18.11 7.27 21.93
CA THR A 235 -19.35 6.70 22.49
C THR A 235 -19.21 6.33 23.97
N ILE A 236 -18.07 5.77 24.36
CA ILE A 236 -17.81 5.30 25.72
C ILE A 236 -17.48 6.47 26.64
N HIS A 237 -16.60 7.38 26.20
CA HIS A 237 -16.20 8.55 26.99
C HIS A 237 -17.38 9.49 27.25
N GLN A 238 -18.29 9.67 26.29
CA GLN A 238 -19.54 10.44 26.49
C GLN A 238 -20.42 9.84 27.60
N LYS A 239 -20.30 8.56 27.91
CA LYS A 239 -20.99 7.89 29.02
C LYS A 239 -20.20 7.94 30.33
N GLY A 240 -19.04 8.59 30.36
CA GLY A 240 -18.19 8.66 31.54
C GLY A 240 -17.52 7.32 31.89
N ALA A 241 -17.42 6.39 30.93
CA ALA A 241 -16.81 5.08 31.08
C ALA A 241 -15.47 5.01 30.32
N SER A 242 -14.61 4.03 30.70
CA SER A 242 -13.42 3.65 29.96
C SER A 242 -13.61 2.30 29.28
N TRP A 243 -12.92 2.09 28.18
CA TRP A 243 -13.03 0.84 27.42
C TRP A 243 -12.23 -0.30 28.02
N PHE A 244 -11.06 0.00 28.56
CA PHE A 244 -10.15 -1.01 29.04
C PHE A 244 -10.00 -1.03 30.58
N SER A 245 -9.60 -2.18 31.09
CA SER A 245 -9.16 -2.33 32.48
C SER A 245 -7.87 -1.53 32.76
N ASN A 246 -7.69 -1.13 34.02
CA ASN A 246 -6.47 -0.42 34.43
C ASN A 246 -5.25 -1.34 34.63
N THR A 247 -5.38 -2.63 34.31
CA THR A 247 -4.27 -3.60 34.46
C THR A 247 -3.32 -3.52 33.27
N PRO A 248 -2.05 -3.17 33.45
CA PRO A 248 -1.07 -3.12 32.35
C PRO A 248 -0.78 -4.51 31.80
N THR A 249 -0.31 -4.56 30.55
CA THR A 249 0.09 -5.79 29.86
C THR A 249 1.37 -6.34 30.49
N PRO A 250 1.37 -7.52 31.17
CA PRO A 250 2.50 -7.98 31.96
C PRO A 250 3.81 -8.08 31.16
N ILE A 251 3.76 -8.64 29.94
CA ILE A 251 4.93 -8.88 29.10
C ILE A 251 5.73 -7.59 28.80
N VAL A 252 5.10 -6.42 28.80
CA VAL A 252 5.78 -5.14 28.56
C VAL A 252 6.77 -4.88 29.68
N MET A 253 6.31 -4.97 30.93
CA MET A 253 7.15 -4.76 32.11
C MET A 253 8.22 -5.84 32.25
N GLU A 254 7.85 -7.10 32.07
CA GLU A 254 8.76 -8.24 32.16
C GLU A 254 9.96 -8.09 31.21
N LEU A 255 9.73 -7.66 29.97
CA LEU A 255 10.79 -7.49 28.98
C LEU A 255 11.65 -6.26 29.25
N LEU A 256 11.05 -5.14 29.66
CA LEU A 256 11.83 -3.97 30.10
C LEU A 256 12.80 -4.29 31.22
N GLU A 257 12.36 -5.03 32.22
CA GLU A 257 13.18 -5.47 33.35
C GLU A 257 14.22 -6.52 32.93
N LYS A 258 13.80 -7.56 32.19
CA LYS A 258 14.66 -8.66 31.71
C LYS A 258 15.83 -8.19 30.85
N TYR A 259 15.57 -7.20 29.98
CA TYR A 259 16.59 -6.67 29.08
C TYR A 259 17.25 -5.39 29.57
N GLY A 260 16.99 -5.01 30.83
CA GLY A 260 17.66 -3.90 31.51
C GLY A 260 17.44 -2.54 30.84
N ILE A 261 16.25 -2.29 30.29
CA ILE A 261 15.92 -1.00 29.70
C ILE A 261 15.88 0.07 30.80
N SER A 262 16.79 1.04 30.69
CA SER A 262 16.93 2.09 31.72
C SER A 262 15.71 3.02 31.73
N LEU A 263 15.37 3.58 32.90
CA LEU A 263 14.32 4.59 33.06
C LEU A 263 14.54 5.81 32.16
N SER A 264 15.80 6.18 31.88
CA SER A 264 16.16 7.29 30.99
C SER A 264 16.20 6.93 29.50
N SER A 265 16.07 5.66 29.15
CA SER A 265 16.04 5.22 27.76
C SER A 265 14.78 5.71 27.06
N PRO A 266 14.88 6.33 25.86
CA PRO A 266 13.71 6.76 25.13
C PRO A 266 12.87 5.55 24.66
N ILE A 267 11.61 5.53 25.07
CA ILE A 267 10.64 4.48 24.75
C ILE A 267 9.49 5.07 23.94
N LEU A 268 9.04 4.35 22.92
CA LEU A 268 7.84 4.67 22.15
C LEU A 268 6.80 3.58 22.31
N GLU A 269 5.57 3.97 22.64
CA GLU A 269 4.38 3.14 22.53
C GLU A 269 3.59 3.53 21.28
N ILE A 270 3.28 2.54 20.44
CA ILE A 270 2.42 2.70 19.27
C ILE A 270 1.05 2.07 19.57
N GLY A 271 -0.01 2.88 19.54
CA GLY A 271 -1.38 2.44 19.83
C GLY A 271 -1.65 2.34 21.33
N CYS A 272 -1.42 3.43 22.08
CA CYS A 272 -1.59 3.45 23.54
C CYS A 272 -3.08 3.37 23.99
N GLY A 273 -4.04 3.63 23.09
CA GLY A 273 -5.44 3.66 23.43
C GLY A 273 -5.73 4.64 24.56
N GLU A 274 -6.40 4.17 25.64
CA GLU A 274 -6.69 4.94 26.84
C GLU A 274 -5.50 5.05 27.81
N GLY A 275 -4.28 4.68 27.39
CA GLY A 275 -3.03 4.89 28.13
C GLY A 275 -2.78 3.88 29.26
N ARG A 276 -3.35 2.69 29.21
CA ARG A 276 -3.23 1.65 30.25
C ARG A 276 -1.78 1.27 30.54
N ASP A 277 -1.01 0.89 29.51
CA ASP A 277 0.39 0.50 29.64
C ASP A 277 1.27 1.74 29.85
N ALA A 278 0.96 2.85 29.14
CA ALA A 278 1.64 4.13 29.30
C ALA A 278 1.61 4.62 30.76
N LYS A 279 0.45 4.60 31.41
CA LYS A 279 0.31 5.01 32.82
C LYS A 279 1.29 4.24 33.72
N ALA A 280 1.31 2.91 33.61
CA ALA A 280 2.14 2.07 34.45
C ALA A 280 3.66 2.35 34.27
N LEU A 281 4.09 2.66 33.03
CA LEU A 281 5.48 3.01 32.75
C LEU A 281 5.83 4.42 33.26
N LEU A 282 4.95 5.39 33.03
CA LEU A 282 5.14 6.79 33.47
C LEU A 282 5.19 6.89 34.99
N GLU A 283 4.32 6.21 35.71
CA GLU A 283 4.34 6.14 37.20
C GLU A 283 5.61 5.51 37.74
N LYS A 284 6.26 4.59 37.01
CA LYS A 284 7.58 4.05 37.35
C LYS A 284 8.74 4.96 36.91
N GLY A 285 8.49 6.05 36.23
CA GLY A 285 9.47 7.06 35.82
C GLY A 285 10.20 6.75 34.51
N TYR A 286 9.69 5.87 33.67
CA TYR A 286 10.26 5.62 32.33
C TYR A 286 10.11 6.84 31.41
N CYS A 287 11.13 7.08 30.58
CA CYS A 287 11.11 8.11 29.52
C CYS A 287 10.28 7.64 28.34
N LEU A 288 8.96 7.72 28.45
CA LEU A 288 7.99 7.20 27.48
C LEU A 288 7.35 8.33 26.65
N LYS A 289 7.24 8.10 25.34
CA LYS A 289 6.31 8.78 24.45
C LYS A 289 5.22 7.77 24.08
N ALA A 290 3.98 8.03 24.47
CA ALA A 290 2.82 7.20 24.17
C ALA A 290 2.03 7.82 23.02
N THR A 291 1.73 7.02 21.99
CA THR A 291 1.09 7.51 20.78
C THR A 291 -0.10 6.65 20.37
N ASP A 292 -1.09 7.29 19.80
CA ASP A 292 -2.23 6.63 19.15
C ASP A 292 -2.64 7.42 17.91
N VAL A 293 -3.20 6.75 16.93
CA VAL A 293 -3.74 7.39 15.73
C VAL A 293 -5.07 8.10 16.02
N SER A 294 -5.79 7.70 17.07
CA SER A 294 -7.06 8.30 17.50
C SER A 294 -6.83 9.58 18.31
N PRO A 295 -7.27 10.76 17.80
CA PRO A 295 -7.27 12.01 18.58
C PRO A 295 -8.12 11.92 19.87
N GLU A 296 -9.21 11.15 19.85
CA GLU A 296 -10.07 10.96 21.02
C GLU A 296 -9.36 10.19 22.14
N ALA A 297 -8.65 9.10 21.79
CA ALA A 297 -7.84 8.36 22.76
C ALA A 297 -6.77 9.25 23.41
N ILE A 298 -6.07 10.05 22.61
CA ILE A 298 -5.04 10.97 23.09
C ILE A 298 -5.66 12.09 23.96
N SER A 299 -6.83 12.63 23.59
CA SER A 299 -7.54 13.61 24.38
C SER A 299 -7.93 13.05 25.74
N TYR A 300 -8.44 11.83 25.77
CA TYR A 300 -8.73 11.10 27.01
C TYR A 300 -7.50 10.93 27.88
N CYS A 301 -6.38 10.45 27.34
CA CYS A 301 -5.13 10.27 28.09
C CYS A 301 -4.65 11.60 28.70
N LYS A 302 -4.67 12.69 27.95
CA LYS A 302 -4.28 14.01 28.44
C LYS A 302 -5.18 14.53 29.55
N ALA A 303 -6.46 14.22 29.52
CA ALA A 303 -7.40 14.57 30.59
C ALA A 303 -7.25 13.68 31.82
N ALA A 304 -7.03 12.37 31.61
CA ALA A 304 -6.89 11.39 32.69
C ALA A 304 -5.54 11.47 33.41
N PHE A 305 -4.47 11.93 32.71
CA PHE A 305 -3.10 12.00 33.25
C PHE A 305 -2.52 13.41 33.03
N PRO A 306 -3.02 14.43 33.74
CA PRO A 306 -2.62 15.83 33.52
C PRO A 306 -1.15 16.11 33.81
N GLU A 307 -0.51 15.35 34.68
CA GLU A 307 0.93 15.42 34.99
C GLU A 307 1.82 14.89 33.85
N HIS A 308 1.25 14.14 32.89
CA HIS A 308 1.93 13.48 31.77
C HIS A 308 1.46 13.97 30.40
N ILE A 309 0.80 15.12 30.29
CA ILE A 309 0.22 15.66 29.03
C ILE A 309 1.23 15.63 27.88
N SER A 310 2.49 16.00 28.15
CA SER A 310 3.55 16.07 27.13
C SER A 310 4.00 14.69 26.60
N ASN A 311 3.65 13.62 27.31
CA ASN A 311 4.00 12.26 26.92
C ASN A 311 3.04 11.66 25.88
N PHE A 312 1.83 12.22 25.73
CA PHE A 312 0.80 11.72 24.83
C PHE A 312 0.72 12.55 23.56
N GLN A 313 0.76 11.88 22.41
CA GLN A 313 0.75 12.52 21.08
C GLN A 313 -0.02 11.66 20.07
N THR A 314 -0.80 12.33 19.21
CA THR A 314 -1.37 11.67 18.02
C THR A 314 -0.25 11.35 17.04
N LEU A 315 -0.22 10.12 16.53
CA LEU A 315 0.76 9.64 15.56
C LEU A 315 0.13 8.53 14.71
N ASP A 316 0.15 8.70 13.40
CA ASP A 316 -0.16 7.66 12.43
C ASP A 316 1.15 7.03 11.91
N CYS A 317 1.52 5.88 12.44
CA CYS A 317 2.76 5.19 12.07
C CYS A 317 2.80 4.70 10.60
N LEU A 318 1.69 4.80 9.85
CA LEU A 318 1.65 4.46 8.42
C LEU A 318 1.92 5.67 7.51
N LYS A 319 1.87 6.89 8.04
CA LYS A 319 1.96 8.14 7.26
C LYS A 319 2.96 9.14 7.81
N ASP A 320 3.05 9.25 9.14
CA ASP A 320 3.82 10.30 9.76
C ASP A 320 5.32 9.99 9.76
N HIS A 321 6.12 11.03 9.54
CA HIS A 321 7.56 10.97 9.72
C HIS A 321 7.92 11.52 11.10
N HIS A 322 8.72 10.76 11.85
CA HIS A 322 9.14 11.13 13.19
C HIS A 322 10.67 11.26 13.24
N PRO A 323 11.23 12.41 13.71
CA PRO A 323 12.68 12.64 13.63
C PRO A 323 13.49 11.96 14.73
N PHE A 324 12.84 11.25 15.66
CA PHE A 324 13.48 10.66 16.83
C PHE A 324 13.69 9.15 16.69
N SER A 325 14.72 8.63 17.34
CA SER A 325 14.97 7.19 17.49
C SER A 325 14.83 6.76 18.95
N TYR A 326 14.41 5.52 19.15
CA TYR A 326 14.06 4.95 20.43
C TYR A 326 14.88 3.71 20.73
N THR A 327 15.22 3.52 22.01
CA THR A 327 15.92 2.32 22.48
C THR A 327 14.96 1.13 22.60
N PHE A 328 13.70 1.43 22.91
CA PHE A 328 12.65 0.42 22.98
C PHE A 328 11.37 0.95 22.33
N ILE A 329 10.80 0.16 21.40
CA ILE A 329 9.50 0.45 20.80
C ILE A 329 8.57 -0.71 21.12
N TYR A 330 7.35 -0.43 21.57
CA TYR A 330 6.38 -1.50 21.74
C TYR A 330 5.00 -1.14 21.18
N SER A 331 4.28 -2.18 20.80
CA SER A 331 2.88 -2.08 20.38
C SER A 331 2.11 -3.30 20.87
N VAL A 332 0.95 -3.07 21.48
CA VAL A 332 0.08 -4.13 22.01
C VAL A 332 -1.24 -4.10 21.26
N ALA A 333 -1.55 -5.17 20.58
CA ALA A 333 -2.82 -5.35 19.85
C ALA A 333 -3.10 -4.24 18.81
N VAL A 334 -2.11 -3.87 18.00
CA VAL A 334 -2.23 -2.89 16.92
C VAL A 334 -2.20 -3.55 15.54
N ILE A 335 -1.14 -4.30 15.23
CA ILE A 335 -0.87 -4.80 13.87
C ILE A 335 -1.95 -5.74 13.33
N HIS A 336 -2.73 -6.40 14.19
CA HIS A 336 -3.83 -7.25 13.72
C HIS A 336 -4.95 -6.46 13.03
N MET A 337 -5.05 -5.15 13.24
CA MET A 337 -5.99 -4.28 12.54
C MET A 337 -5.59 -4.03 11.08
N LEU A 338 -4.29 -4.14 10.78
CA LEU A 338 -3.74 -3.89 9.46
C LEU A 338 -3.87 -5.16 8.61
N VAL A 339 -4.88 -5.21 7.74
CA VAL A 339 -5.20 -6.37 6.91
C VAL A 339 -4.33 -6.46 5.65
N PRO A 340 -4.13 -5.39 4.85
CA PRO A 340 -3.25 -5.42 3.70
C PRO A 340 -1.80 -5.65 4.09
N SER A 341 -1.11 -6.51 3.33
CA SER A 341 0.30 -6.82 3.58
C SER A 341 1.19 -5.58 3.50
N LYS A 342 0.85 -4.65 2.59
CA LYS A 342 1.58 -3.39 2.45
C LYS A 342 1.51 -2.53 3.72
N ASP A 343 0.33 -2.38 4.34
CA ASP A 343 0.18 -1.59 5.56
C ASP A 343 0.91 -2.24 6.74
N ARG A 344 0.93 -3.58 6.80
CA ARG A 344 1.74 -4.33 7.77
C ARG A 344 3.23 -4.09 7.56
N THR A 345 3.68 -4.09 6.29
CA THR A 345 5.06 -3.74 5.95
C THR A 345 5.39 -2.30 6.35
N ASP A 346 4.53 -1.34 6.08
CA ASP A 346 4.74 0.07 6.48
C ASP A 346 4.86 0.21 8.00
N PHE A 347 4.03 -0.50 8.77
CA PHE A 347 4.13 -0.57 10.23
C PHE A 347 5.48 -1.12 10.70
N TYR A 348 5.95 -2.23 10.12
CA TYR A 348 7.26 -2.79 10.46
C TYR A 348 8.40 -1.85 10.08
N GLN A 349 8.32 -1.22 8.90
CA GLN A 349 9.32 -0.27 8.43
C GLN A 349 9.39 0.97 9.33
N PHE A 350 8.24 1.48 9.79
CA PHE A 350 8.22 2.56 10.79
C PHE A 350 9.01 2.18 12.03
N ILE A 351 8.73 1.01 12.61
CA ILE A 351 9.47 0.52 13.79
C ILE A 351 10.97 0.39 13.48
N TYR A 352 11.32 -0.24 12.35
CA TYR A 352 12.71 -0.44 11.95
C TYR A 352 13.48 0.87 11.82
N GLN A 353 12.89 1.88 11.18
CA GLN A 353 13.52 3.19 10.96
C GLN A 353 13.74 3.96 12.27
N HIS A 354 12.81 3.82 13.22
CA HIS A 354 12.84 4.57 14.47
C HIS A 354 13.52 3.83 15.63
N LEU A 355 13.94 2.58 15.48
CA LEU A 355 14.80 1.90 16.44
C LEU A 355 16.25 2.40 16.32
N THR A 356 16.90 2.59 17.48
CA THR A 356 18.36 2.72 17.53
C THR A 356 19.02 1.42 17.07
N GLU A 357 20.31 1.45 16.72
CA GLU A 357 21.02 0.27 16.19
C GLU A 357 21.01 -0.94 17.15
N ASN A 358 21.04 -0.71 18.44
CA ASN A 358 20.94 -1.76 19.47
C ASN A 358 19.56 -1.78 20.16
N GLY A 359 18.57 -1.11 19.55
CA GLY A 359 17.23 -1.03 20.09
C GLY A 359 16.46 -2.34 19.97
N LEU A 360 15.49 -2.52 20.85
CA LEU A 360 14.58 -3.65 20.86
C LEU A 360 13.16 -3.21 20.57
N SER A 361 12.39 -4.05 19.90
CA SER A 361 10.95 -3.81 19.75
C SER A 361 10.14 -5.01 20.19
N LEU A 362 9.11 -4.75 21.01
CA LEU A 362 8.08 -5.72 21.38
C LEU A 362 6.84 -5.49 20.53
N ILE A 363 6.46 -6.50 19.77
CA ILE A 363 5.27 -6.46 18.93
C ILE A 363 4.31 -7.56 19.41
N CYS A 364 3.16 -7.15 19.98
CA CYS A 364 2.10 -8.05 20.39
C CYS A 364 0.92 -7.96 19.40
N THR A 365 0.44 -9.11 18.95
CA THR A 365 -0.68 -9.24 18.01
C THR A 365 -1.70 -10.27 18.50
N MET A 366 -2.96 -10.11 18.14
CA MET A 366 -3.97 -11.14 18.40
C MET A 366 -3.66 -12.41 17.58
N GLY A 367 -3.83 -13.56 18.20
CA GLY A 367 -3.67 -14.86 17.55
C GLY A 367 -3.32 -15.98 18.53
N ASP A 368 -3.63 -17.21 18.15
CA ASP A 368 -3.34 -18.43 18.90
C ASP A 368 -2.00 -19.09 18.52
N GLY A 369 -1.26 -18.47 17.62
CA GLY A 369 0.01 -18.97 17.09
C GLY A 369 -0.11 -20.07 16.03
N LYS A 370 -1.31 -20.56 15.72
CA LYS A 370 -1.54 -21.72 14.85
C LYS A 370 -2.25 -21.39 13.55
N THR A 371 -3.20 -20.45 13.58
CA THR A 371 -4.16 -20.25 12.52
C THR A 371 -4.05 -18.85 11.93
N ASP A 372 -4.06 -18.74 10.60
CA ASP A 372 -4.19 -17.48 9.88
C ASP A 372 -5.68 -17.20 9.62
N ILE A 373 -6.21 -16.10 10.16
CA ILE A 373 -7.62 -15.70 10.02
C ILE A 373 -7.69 -14.28 9.50
N ARG A 374 -8.42 -14.06 8.42
CA ARG A 374 -8.77 -12.74 7.91
C ARG A 374 -10.27 -12.52 8.12
N ASN A 375 -10.64 -11.61 9.02
CA ASN A 375 -12.01 -11.22 9.25
C ASN A 375 -12.33 -9.94 8.48
N ALA A 376 -13.49 -9.91 7.82
CA ALA A 376 -14.09 -8.68 7.31
C ALA A 376 -14.77 -7.91 8.44
N PHE A 377 -15.09 -6.63 8.19
CA PHE A 377 -15.85 -5.80 9.10
C PHE A 377 -17.15 -6.49 9.54
N ARG A 378 -17.36 -6.56 10.86
CA ARG A 378 -18.63 -7.00 11.46
C ARG A 378 -19.08 -5.97 12.48
N VAL A 379 -20.38 -5.80 12.64
CA VAL A 379 -20.96 -5.10 13.79
C VAL A 379 -21.15 -6.15 14.89
N GLU A 380 -20.50 -5.95 16.03
CA GLU A 380 -20.62 -6.84 17.19
C GLU A 380 -21.26 -6.05 18.35
N GLU A 381 -22.16 -6.70 19.08
CA GLU A 381 -22.59 -6.21 20.38
C GLU A 381 -21.65 -6.79 21.43
N ARG A 382 -21.01 -5.93 22.23
CA ARG A 382 -20.21 -6.35 23.37
C ARG A 382 -20.88 -5.89 24.66
N GLU A 383 -21.02 -6.83 25.59
CA GLU A 383 -21.45 -6.52 26.95
C GLU A 383 -20.28 -5.90 27.72
N HIS A 384 -20.54 -4.75 28.31
CA HIS A 384 -19.66 -4.07 29.24
C HIS A 384 -20.34 -3.96 30.61
N SER A 385 -19.54 -3.71 31.66
CA SER A 385 -20.04 -3.44 33.01
C SER A 385 -21.12 -2.29 33.07
N SER A 386 -21.19 -1.47 32.02
CA SER A 386 -22.16 -0.38 31.85
C SER A 386 -23.29 -0.68 30.85
N GLY A 387 -23.47 -1.93 30.37
CA GLY A 387 -24.51 -2.37 29.44
C GLY A 387 -24.00 -2.70 28.04
N SER A 388 -24.86 -3.29 27.20
CA SER A 388 -24.55 -3.65 25.81
C SER A 388 -24.42 -2.39 24.94
N ILE A 389 -23.31 -2.24 24.25
CA ILE A 389 -23.05 -1.13 23.33
C ILE A 389 -22.79 -1.73 21.95
N PRO A 390 -23.58 -1.39 20.92
CA PRO A 390 -23.24 -1.78 19.55
C PRO A 390 -21.95 -1.05 19.13
N VAL A 391 -20.95 -1.82 18.71
CA VAL A 391 -19.68 -1.29 18.24
C VAL A 391 -19.42 -1.78 16.84
N ALA A 392 -19.00 -0.87 15.95
CA ALA A 392 -18.49 -1.27 14.66
C ALA A 392 -17.28 -2.19 14.87
N SER A 393 -17.34 -3.40 14.31
CA SER A 393 -16.20 -4.31 14.35
C SER A 393 -15.12 -3.76 13.42
N THR A 394 -13.91 -3.84 13.90
CA THR A 394 -12.73 -3.45 13.14
C THR A 394 -12.28 -4.59 12.23
N SER A 395 -11.61 -4.27 11.13
CA SER A 395 -10.92 -5.28 10.34
C SER A 395 -9.89 -5.99 11.23
N CYS A 396 -9.76 -7.30 11.07
CA CYS A 396 -8.83 -8.10 11.85
C CYS A 396 -8.15 -9.14 10.97
N LYS A 397 -6.83 -9.20 11.04
CA LYS A 397 -6.01 -10.27 10.47
C LYS A 397 -5.17 -10.87 11.59
N MET A 398 -5.60 -12.02 12.10
CA MET A 398 -4.79 -12.84 12.99
C MET A 398 -3.90 -13.74 12.14
N VAL A 399 -2.64 -13.90 12.56
CA VAL A 399 -1.64 -14.69 11.86
C VAL A 399 -1.10 -15.80 12.75
N SER A 400 -0.65 -16.89 12.13
CA SER A 400 0.11 -17.93 12.82
C SER A 400 1.53 -17.46 13.16
N PHE A 401 2.24 -18.16 14.05
CA PHE A 401 3.67 -17.88 14.30
C PHE A 401 4.51 -17.98 13.03
N SER A 402 4.19 -18.94 12.14
CA SER A 402 4.91 -19.09 10.87
C SER A 402 4.81 -17.84 10.01
N THR A 403 3.61 -17.30 9.86
CA THR A 403 3.37 -16.06 9.10
C THR A 403 3.98 -14.85 9.79
N PHE A 404 3.82 -14.73 11.11
CA PHE A 404 4.38 -13.62 11.88
C PHE A 404 5.91 -13.56 11.80
N GLU A 405 6.59 -14.71 11.96
CA GLU A 405 8.05 -14.80 11.81
C GLU A 405 8.52 -14.47 10.39
N LYS A 406 7.77 -14.92 9.38
CA LYS A 406 8.05 -14.60 7.99
C LYS A 406 7.98 -13.09 7.76
N GLU A 407 6.90 -12.45 8.19
CA GLU A 407 6.73 -11.00 8.08
C GLU A 407 7.88 -10.23 8.76
N LEU A 408 8.26 -10.62 9.98
CA LEU A 408 9.37 -9.99 10.72
C LEU A 408 10.71 -10.11 9.97
N LYS A 409 11.02 -11.30 9.45
CA LYS A 409 12.27 -11.55 8.71
C LYS A 409 12.30 -10.80 7.39
N GLU A 410 11.19 -10.75 6.65
CA GLU A 410 11.07 -10.00 5.40
C GLU A 410 11.25 -8.48 5.62
N ASN A 411 10.95 -8.00 6.83
CA ASN A 411 11.18 -6.61 7.24
C ASN A 411 12.49 -6.42 8.03
N HIS A 412 13.45 -7.32 7.83
CA HIS A 412 14.84 -7.26 8.32
C HIS A 412 15.03 -7.39 9.84
N PHE A 413 14.02 -7.83 10.58
CA PHE A 413 14.14 -8.05 12.02
C PHE A 413 14.77 -9.39 12.36
N THR A 414 15.62 -9.38 13.41
CA THR A 414 16.10 -10.56 14.08
C THR A 414 15.23 -10.83 15.31
N ILE A 415 14.61 -12.00 15.39
CA ILE A 415 13.76 -12.39 16.53
C ILE A 415 14.65 -12.83 17.67
N ILE A 416 14.50 -12.20 18.84
CA ILE A 416 15.21 -12.54 20.09
C ILE A 416 14.43 -13.59 20.87
N GLU A 417 13.13 -13.35 21.07
CA GLU A 417 12.22 -14.30 21.68
C GLU A 417 10.79 -14.07 21.19
N LYS A 418 9.96 -15.08 21.36
CA LYS A 418 8.54 -15.06 21.01
C LYS A 418 7.75 -16.00 21.90
N GLY A 419 6.47 -15.78 21.99
CA GLY A 419 5.58 -16.62 22.79
C GLY A 419 4.14 -16.16 22.76
N LEU A 420 3.34 -16.77 23.62
CA LEU A 420 1.98 -16.33 23.91
C LEU A 420 1.98 -15.58 25.24
N THR A 421 1.12 -14.56 25.32
CA THR A 421 0.92 -13.77 26.55
C THR A 421 -0.55 -13.38 26.66
N GLU A 422 -0.95 -12.99 27.85
CA GLU A 422 -2.27 -12.44 28.14
C GLU A 422 -2.13 -10.95 28.41
N SER A 423 -3.09 -10.15 27.94
CA SER A 423 -3.11 -8.72 28.21
C SER A 423 -3.83 -8.42 29.51
N PHE A 424 -5.07 -8.93 29.66
CA PHE A 424 -5.90 -8.81 30.86
C PHE A 424 -7.00 -9.90 30.80
N PRO A 425 -7.68 -10.19 31.90
CA PRO A 425 -8.78 -11.16 31.92
C PRO A 425 -9.81 -10.85 30.83
N ASP A 426 -10.29 -11.91 30.16
CA ASP A 426 -11.28 -11.85 29.07
C ASP A 426 -10.82 -11.20 27.75
N PHE A 427 -9.55 -10.81 27.63
CA PHE A 427 -8.97 -10.40 26.34
C PHE A 427 -8.44 -11.62 25.59
N PRO A 428 -8.54 -11.66 24.26
CA PRO A 428 -7.94 -12.74 23.46
C PRO A 428 -6.46 -12.91 23.73
N ILE A 429 -5.97 -14.16 23.69
CA ILE A 429 -4.54 -14.46 23.80
C ILE A 429 -3.76 -13.66 22.75
N LEU A 430 -2.65 -13.10 23.18
CA LEU A 430 -1.71 -12.38 22.32
C LEU A 430 -0.51 -13.25 22.01
N MET A 431 -0.10 -13.21 20.75
CA MET A 431 1.24 -13.59 20.33
C MET A 431 2.17 -12.41 20.52
N TYR A 432 3.40 -12.64 20.96
CA TYR A 432 4.42 -11.61 20.98
C TYR A 432 5.71 -12.04 20.30
N ALA A 433 6.44 -11.07 19.80
CA ALA A 433 7.82 -11.20 19.38
C ALA A 433 8.63 -10.01 19.90
N LEU A 434 9.75 -10.29 20.55
CA LEU A 434 10.80 -9.31 20.82
C LEU A 434 11.83 -9.41 19.71
N VAL A 435 12.09 -8.28 19.06
CA VAL A 435 12.95 -8.22 17.89
C VAL A 435 13.99 -7.10 18.01
N LYS A 436 15.05 -7.20 17.21
CA LYS A 436 16.06 -6.14 16.98
C LYS A 436 16.29 -5.95 15.49
N LYS A 437 16.94 -4.82 15.14
CA LYS A 437 17.50 -4.61 13.79
C LYS A 437 18.48 -5.70 13.42
#